data_b846ae286997c7b04d966b2af56dcf01
#
_entry.id   b846ae286997c7b04d966b2af56dcf01
#
_cell.length_a   1.000
_cell.length_b   1.000
_cell.length_c   1.000
_cell.angle_alpha   90.00
_cell.angle_beta   90.00
_cell.angle_gamma   90.00
#
_symmetry.space_group_name_H-M   'P 1'
#
loop_
_entity.id
_entity.type
_entity.pdbx_description
1 polymer ?
#
loop_
_entity_poly.entity_id
_entity_poly.type
_entity_poly.pdbx_seq_one_letter_code
_entity_poly.pdbx_strand_id
1 'polypeptide(L)'
;MGRPGAYLTVGRETEPLRPVAERVRDYEELHGELGELARRAQASRCMMCGVAFCQAGFGFGGARPSGCPLHNLIPEWNDLVYRGLWREAADRLALTSPLPEFTSRVCPALCEAACNLGCHGEPETIHDNERAISDWEWAHGGPRRFPPAAPGAPRVAVVGSGPAGLACAWELARRGARVTVVERADRAGGLLTYGIPNMKLPKDVVARRVALMEELGIEFRLGVDAAERDVASALLAESDAVVVAAGARRPRGLAATGFEEGLASGGVAWAVDYLTASTRALLDGGEPAVSAEGLDAVVIGGGDTGNDCLGTAVRQGARSVRQLEFLPRPAEPCPGATRWPEWPSTLKTDYGQQEAIGLMGGDMRSWGVDTLEVLLDEGGSVRGLRVVDLDWSSGSPERVPGSEREIAAQLVLVACGFTGPERGVLDALGVRVGERGLPVSEGGAHRAAATGETPVFLAGDVRTGSSLVVSAIADSMACAAEVAAELGL
;
A
#
# COMPACT_ATOMS: atom_id res chain seq x y z
N MET A 1 -23.11 -22.40 3.53
CA MET A 1 -23.51 -21.71 2.27
C MET A 1 -24.28 -20.45 2.61
N GLY A 2 -23.89 -19.30 2.05
CA GLY A 2 -24.72 -18.10 2.12
C GLY A 2 -26.17 -18.44 1.78
N ARG A 3 -27.08 -17.52 1.95
CA ARG A 3 -28.50 -17.77 1.59
C ARG A 3 -28.61 -17.83 0.05
N PRO A 4 -28.97 -18.96 -0.56
CA PRO A 4 -29.11 -19.06 -2.00
C PRO A 4 -30.02 -17.96 -2.57
N GLY A 5 -29.52 -17.20 -3.55
CA GLY A 5 -30.26 -16.11 -4.18
C GLY A 5 -30.39 -14.84 -3.33
N ALA A 6 -29.70 -14.71 -2.18
CA ALA A 6 -29.74 -13.50 -1.35
C ALA A 6 -29.34 -12.24 -2.14
N TYR A 7 -28.36 -12.33 -3.03
CA TYR A 7 -27.94 -11.22 -3.90
C TYR A 7 -29.06 -10.66 -4.82
N LEU A 8 -30.15 -11.39 -5.01
CA LEU A 8 -31.33 -10.92 -5.75
C LEU A 8 -32.26 -10.06 -4.89
N THR A 9 -32.16 -10.14 -3.58
CA THR A 9 -33.08 -9.48 -2.62
C THR A 9 -32.39 -8.58 -1.64
N VAL A 10 -31.08 -8.76 -1.42
CA VAL A 10 -30.23 -7.92 -0.56
C VAL A 10 -29.39 -7.03 -1.46
N GLY A 11 -29.64 -5.72 -1.45
CA GLY A 11 -28.81 -4.73 -2.14
C GLY A 11 -27.40 -4.68 -1.54
N ARG A 12 -26.42 -4.24 -2.34
CA ARG A 12 -25.06 -3.99 -1.83
C ARG A 12 -25.06 -2.76 -0.92
N GLU A 13 -24.52 -2.90 0.27
CA GLU A 13 -24.35 -1.83 1.24
C GLU A 13 -22.92 -1.91 1.80
N THR A 14 -22.14 -0.86 1.58
CA THR A 14 -20.77 -0.72 2.08
C THR A 14 -20.75 0.02 3.41
N GLU A 15 -19.65 -0.07 4.12
CA GLU A 15 -19.42 0.77 5.29
C GLU A 15 -19.50 2.25 4.90
N PRO A 16 -20.29 3.05 5.66
CA PRO A 16 -20.46 4.44 5.34
C PRO A 16 -19.16 5.21 5.56
N LEU A 17 -18.80 6.09 4.63
CA LEU A 17 -17.78 7.09 4.88
C LEU A 17 -18.36 8.19 5.78
N ARG A 18 -17.57 8.65 6.74
CA ARG A 18 -17.91 9.84 7.54
C ARG A 18 -18.14 11.04 6.60
N PRO A 19 -19.09 11.95 6.89
CA PRO A 19 -19.36 13.11 6.03
C PRO A 19 -18.08 13.93 5.77
N VAL A 20 -17.90 14.43 4.55
CA VAL A 20 -16.71 15.21 4.16
C VAL A 20 -16.46 16.37 5.13
N ALA A 21 -17.52 17.14 5.47
CA ALA A 21 -17.42 18.31 6.35
C ALA A 21 -16.94 17.98 7.79
N GLU A 22 -17.04 16.73 8.20
CA GLU A 22 -16.59 16.24 9.51
C GLU A 22 -15.18 15.67 9.42
N ARG A 23 -14.99 14.68 8.53
CA ARG A 23 -13.76 13.88 8.44
C ARG A 23 -12.52 14.67 8.00
N VAL A 24 -12.70 15.81 7.34
CA VAL A 24 -11.58 16.70 6.96
C VAL A 24 -10.99 17.49 8.12
N ARG A 25 -11.64 17.47 9.30
CA ARG A 25 -11.22 18.24 10.49
C ARG A 25 -10.29 17.46 11.41
N ASP A 26 -10.10 16.17 11.13
CA ASP A 26 -9.30 15.27 11.94
C ASP A 26 -8.56 14.24 11.08
N TYR A 27 -7.77 13.39 11.72
CA TYR A 27 -7.07 12.28 11.11
C TYR A 27 -7.62 10.93 11.57
N GLU A 28 -8.85 10.90 12.09
CA GLU A 28 -9.54 9.68 12.51
C GLU A 28 -9.96 8.84 11.29
N GLU A 29 -10.19 7.54 11.51
CA GLU A 29 -10.52 6.60 10.45
C GLU A 29 -11.73 7.07 9.62
N LEU A 30 -11.62 6.92 8.28
CA LEU A 30 -12.59 7.43 7.31
C LEU A 30 -13.94 6.73 7.38
N HIS A 31 -13.92 5.42 7.65
CA HIS A 31 -15.11 4.58 7.62
C HIS A 31 -15.80 4.51 8.97
N GLY A 32 -17.12 4.57 8.96
CA GLY A 32 -17.95 4.11 10.05
C GLY A 32 -18.09 2.59 10.05
N GLU A 33 -18.93 2.11 10.96
CA GLU A 33 -19.21 0.67 11.10
C GLU A 33 -20.59 0.34 10.55
N LEU A 34 -20.70 -0.80 9.88
CA LEU A 34 -21.96 -1.42 9.55
C LEU A 34 -22.34 -2.39 10.68
N GLY A 35 -23.54 -2.25 11.25
CA GLY A 35 -24.00 -3.11 12.34
C GLY A 35 -23.97 -4.59 11.99
N GLU A 36 -23.82 -5.48 12.99
CA GLU A 36 -23.63 -6.91 12.79
C GLU A 36 -24.70 -7.56 11.89
N LEU A 37 -25.98 -7.23 12.07
CA LEU A 37 -27.05 -7.81 11.26
C LEU A 37 -26.95 -7.40 9.79
N ALA A 38 -26.62 -6.15 9.52
CA ALA A 38 -26.40 -5.64 8.16
C ALA A 38 -25.16 -6.30 7.55
N ARG A 39 -24.06 -6.43 8.29
CA ARG A 39 -22.85 -7.13 7.86
C ARG A 39 -23.12 -8.58 7.49
N ARG A 40 -23.84 -9.31 8.32
CA ARG A 40 -24.27 -10.69 8.04
C ARG A 40 -25.19 -10.77 6.82
N ALA A 41 -26.07 -9.78 6.62
CA ALA A 41 -26.88 -9.70 5.41
C ALA A 41 -26.02 -9.50 4.17
N GLN A 42 -25.00 -8.61 4.22
CA GLN A 42 -24.05 -8.44 3.11
C GLN A 42 -23.30 -9.73 2.79
N ALA A 43 -22.70 -10.39 3.77
CA ALA A 43 -21.99 -11.65 3.58
C ALA A 43 -22.89 -12.77 2.99
N SER A 44 -24.20 -12.72 3.20
CA SER A 44 -25.16 -13.67 2.63
C SER A 44 -25.28 -13.58 1.09
N ARG A 45 -24.86 -12.45 0.48
CA ARG A 45 -24.91 -12.22 -0.97
C ARG A 45 -23.95 -13.11 -1.73
N CYS A 46 -22.90 -13.61 -1.06
CA CYS A 46 -21.89 -14.46 -1.69
C CYS A 46 -22.54 -15.73 -2.29
N MET A 47 -22.34 -15.92 -3.61
CA MET A 47 -22.88 -17.08 -4.34
C MET A 47 -22.15 -18.40 -4.04
N MET A 48 -21.01 -18.34 -3.36
CA MET A 48 -20.16 -19.50 -3.10
C MET A 48 -19.83 -20.26 -4.40
N CYS A 49 -19.25 -19.52 -5.36
CA CYS A 49 -19.01 -20.00 -6.71
C CYS A 49 -18.08 -21.23 -6.73
N GLY A 50 -18.38 -22.23 -7.57
CA GLY A 50 -17.48 -23.38 -7.79
C GLY A 50 -16.15 -22.98 -8.43
N VAL A 51 -16.14 -21.89 -9.23
CA VAL A 51 -14.95 -21.20 -9.73
C VAL A 51 -15.03 -19.75 -9.25
N ALA A 52 -14.40 -19.46 -8.12
CA ALA A 52 -14.45 -18.16 -7.46
C ALA A 52 -13.31 -17.26 -7.95
N PHE A 53 -13.55 -16.39 -8.93
CA PHE A 53 -12.53 -15.49 -9.48
C PHE A 53 -12.02 -14.49 -8.43
N CYS A 54 -12.79 -14.19 -7.40
CA CYS A 54 -12.31 -13.38 -6.28
C CYS A 54 -11.05 -13.95 -5.60
N GLN A 55 -10.80 -15.27 -5.70
CA GLN A 55 -9.63 -15.97 -5.14
C GLN A 55 -8.50 -16.16 -6.17
N ALA A 56 -8.68 -15.78 -7.44
CA ALA A 56 -7.80 -16.20 -8.54
C ALA A 56 -6.34 -15.73 -8.41
N GLY A 57 -6.12 -14.43 -8.17
CA GLY A 57 -4.79 -13.89 -7.92
C GLY A 57 -3.81 -13.92 -9.10
N PHE A 58 -4.26 -14.06 -10.34
CA PHE A 58 -3.40 -14.15 -11.52
C PHE A 58 -3.77 -13.10 -12.58
N GLY A 59 -2.79 -12.80 -13.46
CA GLY A 59 -2.95 -11.77 -14.49
C GLY A 59 -3.63 -12.30 -15.75
N PHE A 60 -4.48 -11.44 -16.35
CA PHE A 60 -5.09 -11.64 -17.67
C PHE A 60 -4.48 -10.72 -18.74
N GLY A 61 -3.24 -10.26 -18.52
CA GLY A 61 -2.54 -9.33 -19.41
C GLY A 61 -2.61 -7.86 -19.01
N GLY A 62 -3.42 -7.51 -18.00
CA GLY A 62 -3.45 -6.18 -17.40
C GLY A 62 -2.31 -5.91 -16.43
N ALA A 63 -2.14 -4.66 -16.02
CA ALA A 63 -1.09 -4.23 -15.09
C ALA A 63 -1.27 -4.74 -13.64
N ARG A 64 -2.48 -5.14 -13.28
CA ARG A 64 -2.82 -5.65 -11.94
C ARG A 64 -3.35 -7.09 -12.04
N PRO A 65 -3.10 -7.94 -11.03
CA PRO A 65 -3.71 -9.26 -10.98
C PRO A 65 -5.24 -9.15 -10.79
N SER A 66 -5.95 -10.17 -11.24
CA SER A 66 -7.38 -10.34 -11.04
C SER A 66 -7.63 -11.26 -9.85
N GLY A 67 -8.52 -10.86 -8.96
CA GLY A 67 -8.76 -11.59 -7.71
C GLY A 67 -7.67 -11.35 -6.66
N CYS A 68 -7.77 -12.07 -5.55
CA CYS A 68 -6.87 -11.92 -4.40
C CYS A 68 -5.53 -12.63 -4.62
N PRO A 69 -4.38 -11.93 -4.63
CA PRO A 69 -3.05 -12.55 -4.73
C PRO A 69 -2.69 -13.50 -3.57
N LEU A 70 -3.36 -13.35 -2.42
CA LEU A 70 -3.23 -14.26 -1.27
C LEU A 70 -4.10 -15.51 -1.43
N HIS A 71 -4.89 -15.61 -2.47
CA HIS A 71 -5.87 -16.69 -2.68
C HIS A 71 -6.82 -16.87 -1.49
N ASN A 72 -7.24 -15.75 -0.87
CA ASN A 72 -8.10 -15.74 0.31
C ASN A 72 -9.35 -16.60 0.09
N LEU A 73 -9.71 -17.40 1.10
CA LEU A 73 -10.83 -18.33 1.08
C LEU A 73 -12.18 -17.60 1.24
N ILE A 74 -12.40 -16.61 0.38
CA ILE A 74 -13.46 -15.61 0.45
C ILE A 74 -14.87 -16.20 0.57
N PRO A 75 -15.27 -17.19 -0.27
CA PRO A 75 -16.60 -17.77 -0.13
C PRO A 75 -16.83 -18.45 1.23
N GLU A 76 -15.77 -19.07 1.78
CA GLU A 76 -15.86 -19.84 3.02
C GLU A 76 -16.04 -18.90 4.23
N TRP A 77 -15.18 -17.87 4.37
CA TRP A 77 -15.34 -16.97 5.50
C TRP A 77 -16.56 -16.05 5.35
N ASN A 78 -17.06 -15.73 4.14
CA ASN A 78 -18.34 -15.07 3.96
C ASN A 78 -19.52 -15.92 4.48
N ASP A 79 -19.52 -17.23 4.23
CA ASP A 79 -20.54 -18.12 4.81
C ASP A 79 -20.51 -18.12 6.35
N LEU A 80 -19.30 -18.12 6.92
CA LEU A 80 -19.13 -18.07 8.37
C LEU A 80 -19.62 -16.75 8.97
N VAL A 81 -19.31 -15.60 8.35
CA VAL A 81 -19.84 -14.28 8.74
C VAL A 81 -21.37 -14.26 8.66
N TYR A 82 -21.95 -14.72 7.54
CA TYR A 82 -23.41 -14.82 7.39
C TYR A 82 -24.06 -15.58 8.54
N ARG A 83 -23.43 -16.66 8.98
CA ARG A 83 -23.92 -17.51 10.08
C ARG A 83 -23.62 -16.94 11.46
N GLY A 84 -22.85 -15.86 11.57
CA GLY A 84 -22.41 -15.28 12.85
C GLY A 84 -21.30 -16.06 13.54
N LEU A 85 -20.57 -16.89 12.80
CA LEU A 85 -19.45 -17.70 13.30
C LEU A 85 -18.13 -16.93 13.12
N TRP A 86 -18.00 -15.86 13.87
CA TRP A 86 -16.93 -14.86 13.70
C TRP A 86 -15.53 -15.41 13.99
N ARG A 87 -15.38 -16.26 15.04
CA ARG A 87 -14.08 -16.87 15.37
C ARG A 87 -13.63 -17.81 14.26
N GLU A 88 -14.55 -18.62 13.75
CA GLU A 88 -14.29 -19.54 12.64
C GLU A 88 -13.99 -18.78 11.34
N ALA A 89 -14.63 -17.62 11.14
CA ALA A 89 -14.32 -16.75 10.00
C ALA A 89 -12.91 -16.17 10.11
N ALA A 90 -12.49 -15.71 11.29
CA ALA A 90 -11.14 -15.23 11.56
C ALA A 90 -10.08 -16.35 11.37
N ASP A 91 -10.35 -17.53 11.91
CA ASP A 91 -9.48 -18.70 11.71
C ASP A 91 -9.34 -19.07 10.24
N ARG A 92 -10.43 -18.96 9.48
CA ARG A 92 -10.41 -19.26 8.03
C ARG A 92 -9.63 -18.20 7.24
N LEU A 93 -9.80 -16.91 7.58
CA LEU A 93 -9.06 -15.82 6.96
C LEU A 93 -7.55 -15.91 7.26
N ALA A 94 -7.18 -16.24 8.49
CA ALA A 94 -5.80 -16.37 8.92
C ALA A 94 -5.00 -17.48 8.22
N LEU A 95 -5.65 -18.43 7.53
CA LEU A 95 -4.95 -19.46 6.76
C LEU A 95 -4.19 -18.90 5.55
N THR A 96 -4.68 -17.80 4.98
CA THR A 96 -4.16 -17.21 3.75
C THR A 96 -3.75 -15.75 3.91
N SER A 97 -4.31 -15.02 4.87
CA SER A 97 -3.99 -13.62 5.14
C SER A 97 -3.35 -13.46 6.52
N PRO A 98 -2.02 -13.21 6.62
CA PRO A 98 -1.35 -13.05 7.91
C PRO A 98 -1.63 -11.70 8.56
N LEU A 99 -2.00 -10.67 7.76
CA LEU A 99 -2.15 -9.28 8.18
C LEU A 99 -3.45 -8.65 7.64
N PRO A 100 -4.64 -9.25 7.95
CA PRO A 100 -5.91 -8.82 7.38
C PRO A 100 -6.33 -7.42 7.80
N GLU A 101 -5.88 -6.92 8.95
CA GLU A 101 -6.13 -5.56 9.42
C GLU A 101 -5.52 -4.48 8.52
N PHE A 102 -4.46 -4.83 7.75
CA PHE A 102 -3.84 -3.91 6.79
C PHE A 102 -4.48 -4.06 5.41
N THR A 103 -4.63 -5.29 4.91
CA THR A 103 -5.23 -5.52 3.58
C THR A 103 -6.65 -5.00 3.52
N SER A 104 -7.44 -5.19 4.56
CA SER A 104 -8.83 -4.71 4.65
C SER A 104 -9.00 -3.19 4.75
N ARG A 105 -7.90 -2.42 4.88
CA ARG A 105 -7.92 -0.94 4.92
C ARG A 105 -7.24 -0.29 3.72
N VAL A 106 -6.21 -0.95 3.15
CA VAL A 106 -5.37 -0.31 2.13
C VAL A 106 -5.30 -1.06 0.80
N CYS A 107 -5.80 -2.29 0.71
CA CYS A 107 -5.92 -3.00 -0.56
C CYS A 107 -7.05 -2.39 -1.40
N PRO A 108 -6.86 -2.17 -2.71
CA PRO A 108 -7.92 -1.65 -3.56
C PRO A 108 -9.08 -2.63 -3.84
N ALA A 109 -9.07 -3.82 -3.22
CA ALA A 109 -10.09 -4.85 -3.35
C ALA A 109 -10.17 -5.49 -4.76
N LEU A 110 -9.03 -6.01 -5.25
CA LEU A 110 -8.96 -6.77 -6.50
C LEU A 110 -9.98 -7.94 -6.54
N CYS A 111 -10.26 -8.52 -5.38
CA CYS A 111 -11.23 -9.58 -5.19
C CYS A 111 -12.67 -9.15 -5.52
N GLU A 112 -13.05 -7.91 -5.17
CA GLU A 112 -14.37 -7.35 -5.53
C GLU A 112 -14.49 -7.11 -7.03
N ALA A 113 -13.44 -6.54 -7.65
CA ALA A 113 -13.40 -6.32 -9.09
C ALA A 113 -13.55 -7.64 -9.87
N ALA A 114 -13.01 -8.75 -9.34
CA ALA A 114 -13.10 -10.07 -9.95
C ALA A 114 -14.29 -10.92 -9.45
N CYS A 115 -15.12 -10.39 -8.56
CA CYS A 115 -16.27 -11.13 -8.05
C CYS A 115 -17.25 -11.51 -9.17
N ASN A 116 -17.66 -12.78 -9.22
CA ASN A 116 -18.59 -13.26 -10.25
C ASN A 116 -19.95 -12.54 -10.21
N LEU A 117 -20.37 -11.99 -9.07
CA LEU A 117 -21.57 -11.16 -9.00
C LEU A 117 -21.45 -9.90 -9.86
N GLY A 118 -20.25 -9.35 -10.00
CA GLY A 118 -19.97 -8.18 -10.84
C GLY A 118 -20.31 -8.37 -12.34
N CYS A 119 -20.48 -9.62 -12.81
CA CYS A 119 -20.93 -9.90 -14.17
C CYS A 119 -22.40 -9.50 -14.42
N HIS A 120 -23.22 -9.46 -13.37
CA HIS A 120 -24.67 -9.32 -13.49
C HIS A 120 -25.24 -8.21 -12.59
N GLY A 121 -24.39 -7.60 -11.74
CA GLY A 121 -24.81 -6.60 -10.79
C GLY A 121 -23.64 -6.08 -9.98
N GLU A 122 -23.91 -5.77 -8.71
CA GLU A 122 -22.87 -5.28 -7.80
C GLU A 122 -22.12 -6.43 -7.12
N PRO A 123 -20.77 -6.36 -7.03
CA PRO A 123 -19.96 -7.39 -6.37
C PRO A 123 -20.30 -7.54 -4.90
N GLU A 124 -19.79 -8.60 -4.29
CA GLU A 124 -19.82 -8.80 -2.84
C GLU A 124 -18.95 -7.75 -2.12
N THR A 125 -19.32 -7.36 -0.90
CA THR A 125 -18.55 -6.42 -0.06
C THR A 125 -17.40 -7.15 0.65
N ILE A 126 -16.49 -7.71 -0.13
CA ILE A 126 -15.42 -8.60 0.36
C ILE A 126 -14.47 -7.85 1.28
N HIS A 127 -14.07 -6.66 0.89
CA HIS A 127 -13.12 -5.81 1.61
C HIS A 127 -13.67 -5.40 2.99
N ASP A 128 -14.92 -4.99 3.03
CA ASP A 128 -15.59 -4.61 4.27
C ASP A 128 -15.81 -5.82 5.20
N ASN A 129 -16.12 -6.99 4.62
CA ASN A 129 -16.28 -8.22 5.40
C ASN A 129 -14.94 -8.69 5.99
N GLU A 130 -13.83 -8.59 5.24
CA GLU A 130 -12.47 -8.85 5.74
C GLU A 130 -12.14 -7.94 6.93
N ARG A 131 -12.45 -6.64 6.82
CA ARG A 131 -12.26 -5.68 7.90
C ARG A 131 -13.07 -6.04 9.13
N ALA A 132 -14.36 -6.33 8.96
CA ALA A 132 -15.23 -6.72 10.07
C ALA A 132 -14.74 -7.98 10.79
N ILE A 133 -14.26 -9.00 10.06
CA ILE A 133 -13.66 -10.21 10.64
C ILE A 133 -12.41 -9.84 11.45
N SER A 134 -11.51 -9.07 10.88
CA SER A 134 -10.27 -8.67 11.55
C SER A 134 -10.53 -7.81 12.78
N ASP A 135 -11.40 -6.82 12.70
CA ASP A 135 -11.71 -5.94 13.84
C ASP A 135 -12.44 -6.70 14.95
N TRP A 136 -13.36 -7.61 14.58
CA TRP A 136 -13.97 -8.53 15.54
C TRP A 136 -12.92 -9.39 16.26
N GLU A 137 -11.97 -9.97 15.50
CA GLU A 137 -10.91 -10.80 16.08
C GLU A 137 -10.06 -10.03 17.10
N TRP A 138 -9.61 -8.82 16.74
CA TRP A 138 -8.86 -7.97 17.66
C TRP A 138 -9.65 -7.58 18.92
N ALA A 139 -10.95 -7.31 18.79
CA ALA A 139 -11.83 -7.01 19.93
C ALA A 139 -12.06 -8.23 20.84
N HIS A 140 -11.83 -9.46 20.35
CA HIS A 140 -12.10 -10.71 21.08
C HIS A 140 -10.82 -11.54 21.34
N GLY A 141 -9.73 -10.88 21.72
CA GLY A 141 -8.47 -11.51 22.15
C GLY A 141 -7.38 -11.60 21.09
N GLY A 142 -7.63 -11.07 19.90
CA GLY A 142 -6.65 -10.97 18.81
C GLY A 142 -6.41 -12.26 18.05
N PRO A 143 -5.46 -12.24 17.12
CA PRO A 143 -5.05 -13.39 16.33
C PRO A 143 -4.54 -14.56 17.19
N ARG A 144 -4.68 -15.78 16.68
CA ARG A 144 -4.18 -16.96 17.37
C ARG A 144 -2.68 -16.88 17.56
N ARG A 145 -2.27 -17.18 18.79
CA ARG A 145 -0.85 -17.21 19.18
C ARG A 145 -0.22 -18.55 18.81
N PHE A 146 1.06 -18.52 18.52
CA PHE A 146 1.91 -19.69 18.33
C PHE A 146 3.03 -19.68 19.38
N PRO A 147 3.64 -20.84 19.70
CA PRO A 147 4.72 -20.90 20.68
C PRO A 147 5.96 -20.14 20.17
N PRO A 148 6.74 -19.53 21.06
CA PRO A 148 8.02 -18.92 20.67
C PRO A 148 8.99 -19.98 20.15
N ALA A 149 9.99 -19.54 19.37
CA ALA A 149 11.00 -20.40 18.81
C ALA A 149 11.74 -21.21 19.88
N ALA A 150 12.00 -22.49 19.60
CA ALA A 150 12.74 -23.36 20.51
C ALA A 150 14.20 -22.91 20.67
N PRO A 151 14.87 -23.24 21.79
CA PRO A 151 16.31 -23.06 21.92
C PRO A 151 17.05 -23.78 20.78
N GLY A 152 17.96 -23.08 20.08
CA GLY A 152 18.69 -23.62 18.94
C GLY A 152 17.94 -23.58 17.60
N ALA A 153 16.76 -22.99 17.55
CA ALA A 153 16.05 -22.74 16.29
C ALA A 153 16.87 -21.85 15.34
N PRO A 154 16.73 -22.03 14.01
CA PRO A 154 17.40 -21.20 13.02
C PRO A 154 17.09 -19.72 13.22
N ARG A 155 18.12 -18.87 13.07
CA ARG A 155 18.05 -17.41 13.24
C ARG A 155 17.87 -16.76 11.87
N VAL A 156 16.83 -15.97 11.72
CA VAL A 156 16.56 -15.24 10.48
C VAL A 156 16.48 -13.74 10.77
N ALA A 157 17.31 -12.96 10.07
CA ALA A 157 17.19 -11.51 10.06
C ALA A 157 16.28 -11.07 8.90
N VAL A 158 15.31 -10.21 9.20
CA VAL A 158 14.44 -9.58 8.20
C VAL A 158 14.74 -8.09 8.16
N VAL A 159 15.24 -7.60 7.04
CA VAL A 159 15.63 -6.20 6.83
C VAL A 159 14.46 -5.43 6.23
N GLY A 160 13.87 -4.56 7.01
CA GLY A 160 12.66 -3.78 6.71
C GLY A 160 11.41 -4.34 7.38
N SER A 161 10.63 -3.44 7.98
CA SER A 161 9.40 -3.74 8.72
C SER A 161 8.12 -3.35 7.99
N GLY A 162 8.19 -3.10 6.68
CA GLY A 162 7.01 -2.88 5.85
C GLY A 162 6.11 -4.12 5.78
N PRO A 163 4.97 -4.07 5.04
CA PRO A 163 4.03 -5.18 4.98
C PRO A 163 4.68 -6.51 4.57
N ALA A 164 5.64 -6.48 3.64
CA ALA A 164 6.41 -7.67 3.24
C ALA A 164 7.26 -8.22 4.38
N GLY A 165 8.00 -7.35 5.09
CA GLY A 165 8.84 -7.76 6.21
C GLY A 165 8.04 -8.31 7.40
N LEU A 166 6.94 -7.64 7.76
CA LEU A 166 6.05 -8.10 8.83
C LEU A 166 5.41 -9.45 8.50
N ALA A 167 4.91 -9.65 7.26
CA ALA A 167 4.32 -10.92 6.85
C ALA A 167 5.37 -12.06 6.81
N CYS A 168 6.57 -11.78 6.29
CA CYS A 168 7.67 -12.74 6.29
C CYS A 168 8.09 -13.12 7.72
N ALA A 169 8.27 -12.13 8.59
CA ALA A 169 8.65 -12.35 9.99
C ALA A 169 7.60 -13.16 10.76
N TRP A 170 6.31 -12.83 10.57
CA TRP A 170 5.20 -13.59 11.14
C TRP A 170 5.21 -15.06 10.70
N GLU A 171 5.34 -15.29 9.39
CA GLU A 171 5.27 -16.64 8.83
C GLU A 171 6.48 -17.50 9.24
N LEU A 172 7.69 -16.92 9.26
CA LEU A 172 8.90 -17.59 9.72
C LEU A 172 8.85 -17.93 11.21
N ALA A 173 8.41 -16.99 12.05
CA ALA A 173 8.27 -17.24 13.48
C ALA A 173 7.20 -18.31 13.76
N ARG A 174 6.08 -18.29 13.04
CA ARG A 174 5.02 -19.31 13.12
C ARG A 174 5.54 -20.71 12.77
N ARG A 175 6.53 -20.81 11.87
CA ARG A 175 7.21 -22.07 11.50
C ARG A 175 8.32 -22.45 12.48
N GLY A 176 8.60 -21.64 13.47
CA GLY A 176 9.56 -21.92 14.53
C GLY A 176 10.94 -21.29 14.37
N ALA A 177 11.13 -20.38 13.39
CA ALA A 177 12.37 -19.60 13.30
C ALA A 177 12.47 -18.57 14.44
N ARG A 178 13.71 -18.30 14.90
CA ARG A 178 14.02 -17.15 15.73
C ARG A 178 14.24 -15.93 14.82
N VAL A 179 13.31 -14.98 14.84
CA VAL A 179 13.27 -13.86 13.90
C VAL A 179 13.67 -12.56 14.56
N THR A 180 14.58 -11.82 13.93
CA THR A 180 14.92 -10.42 14.26
C THR A 180 14.57 -9.54 13.07
N VAL A 181 13.69 -8.55 13.24
CA VAL A 181 13.36 -7.53 12.25
C VAL A 181 14.22 -6.31 12.49
N VAL A 182 14.93 -5.85 11.46
CA VAL A 182 15.78 -4.65 11.51
C VAL A 182 15.12 -3.55 10.67
N GLU A 183 14.88 -2.40 11.28
CA GLU A 183 14.20 -1.26 10.65
C GLU A 183 15.00 0.02 10.90
N ARG A 184 15.24 0.78 9.81
CA ARG A 184 15.99 2.06 9.92
C ARG A 184 15.16 3.19 10.55
N ALA A 185 13.84 3.11 10.46
CA ALA A 185 12.96 4.09 11.09
C ALA A 185 12.84 3.84 12.61
N ASP A 186 12.40 4.87 13.31
CA ASP A 186 12.13 4.84 14.75
C ASP A 186 10.89 4.03 15.14
N ARG A 187 10.04 3.70 14.16
CA ARG A 187 8.83 2.88 14.32
C ARG A 187 8.75 1.83 13.22
N ALA A 188 8.26 0.65 13.58
CA ALA A 188 7.99 -0.41 12.62
C ALA A 188 6.76 -0.11 11.76
N GLY A 189 6.64 -0.81 10.61
CA GLY A 189 5.51 -0.73 9.68
C GLY A 189 5.87 -0.16 8.31
N GLY A 190 7.03 0.45 8.14
CA GLY A 190 7.45 1.04 6.87
C GLY A 190 6.40 2.02 6.32
N LEU A 191 5.92 1.81 5.09
CA LEU A 191 4.88 2.66 4.49
C LEU A 191 3.51 2.53 5.18
N LEU A 192 3.20 1.44 5.88
CA LEU A 192 1.98 1.34 6.70
C LEU A 192 1.96 2.39 7.81
N THR A 193 3.11 2.69 8.40
CA THR A 193 3.26 3.72 9.42
C THR A 193 3.44 5.09 8.80
N TYR A 194 4.40 5.27 7.88
CA TYR A 194 4.84 6.59 7.46
C TYR A 194 4.40 7.02 6.05
N GLY A 195 3.95 6.10 5.21
CA GLY A 195 3.53 6.42 3.84
C GLY A 195 2.02 6.55 3.64
N ILE A 196 1.24 5.87 4.48
CA ILE A 196 -0.23 5.89 4.43
C ILE A 196 -0.74 6.81 5.54
N PRO A 197 -1.65 7.77 5.26
CA PRO A 197 -2.17 8.67 6.28
C PRO A 197 -2.97 7.94 7.37
N ASN A 198 -3.03 8.53 8.59
CA ASN A 198 -3.72 7.93 9.73
C ASN A 198 -5.21 7.70 9.46
N MET A 199 -5.87 8.62 8.75
CA MET A 199 -7.29 8.49 8.44
C MET A 199 -7.62 7.28 7.53
N LYS A 200 -6.66 6.79 6.76
CA LYS A 200 -6.82 5.59 5.92
C LYS A 200 -6.39 4.31 6.64
N LEU A 201 -5.34 4.40 7.45
CA LEU A 201 -4.83 3.32 8.29
C LEU A 201 -4.39 3.88 9.64
N PRO A 202 -5.20 3.75 10.71
CA PRO A 202 -4.83 4.19 12.04
C PRO A 202 -3.53 3.54 12.53
N LYS A 203 -2.66 4.31 13.16
CA LYS A 203 -1.31 3.84 13.52
C LYS A 203 -1.31 2.92 14.73
N ASP A 204 -2.34 2.96 15.55
CA ASP A 204 -2.61 1.98 16.61
C ASP A 204 -2.87 0.58 16.05
N VAL A 205 -3.49 0.46 14.87
CA VAL A 205 -3.66 -0.82 14.16
C VAL A 205 -2.31 -1.45 13.81
N VAL A 206 -1.33 -0.63 13.37
CA VAL A 206 0.03 -1.11 13.10
C VAL A 206 0.76 -1.44 14.41
N ALA A 207 0.66 -0.55 15.40
CA ALA A 207 1.35 -0.71 16.68
C ALA A 207 0.88 -1.97 17.43
N ARG A 208 -0.45 -2.25 17.47
CA ARG A 208 -0.97 -3.46 18.13
C ARG A 208 -0.48 -4.76 17.47
N ARG A 209 -0.29 -4.77 16.13
CA ARG A 209 0.28 -5.94 15.43
C ARG A 209 1.75 -6.14 15.79
N VAL A 210 2.54 -5.07 15.81
CA VAL A 210 3.95 -5.13 16.18
C VAL A 210 4.08 -5.63 17.64
N ALA A 211 3.30 -5.08 18.56
CA ALA A 211 3.29 -5.51 19.97
C ALA A 211 2.96 -7.01 20.12
N LEU A 212 1.97 -7.52 19.38
CA LEU A 212 1.67 -8.95 19.35
C LEU A 212 2.85 -9.78 18.82
N MET A 213 3.54 -9.30 17.79
CA MET A 213 4.71 -10.00 17.23
C MET A 213 5.86 -10.04 18.25
N GLU A 214 6.08 -8.96 19.01
CA GLU A 214 7.05 -8.91 20.11
C GLU A 214 6.68 -9.89 21.24
N GLU A 215 5.41 -9.95 21.65
CA GLU A 215 4.92 -10.92 22.63
C GLU A 215 5.17 -12.38 22.19
N LEU A 216 5.16 -12.65 20.89
CA LEU A 216 5.42 -13.97 20.30
C LEU A 216 6.92 -14.26 20.10
N GLY A 217 7.79 -13.34 20.52
CA GLY A 217 9.23 -13.52 20.52
C GLY A 217 9.96 -13.08 19.25
N ILE A 218 9.29 -12.30 18.38
CA ILE A 218 9.96 -11.62 17.26
C ILE A 218 10.64 -10.37 17.81
N GLU A 219 11.95 -10.27 17.62
CA GLU A 219 12.75 -9.10 18.04
C GLU A 219 12.65 -7.98 16.99
N PHE A 220 12.43 -6.73 17.42
CA PHE A 220 12.51 -5.54 16.57
C PHE A 220 13.69 -4.66 16.98
N ARG A 221 14.62 -4.41 16.04
CA ARG A 221 15.73 -3.46 16.18
C ARG A 221 15.42 -2.24 15.33
N LEU A 222 14.86 -1.21 15.97
CA LEU A 222 14.46 0.05 15.34
C LEU A 222 15.62 1.06 15.36
N GLY A 223 15.62 2.00 14.39
CA GLY A 223 16.70 2.99 14.25
C GLY A 223 18.02 2.40 13.76
N VAL A 224 17.98 1.21 13.15
CA VAL A 224 19.18 0.47 12.70
C VAL A 224 19.16 0.35 11.17
N ASP A 225 20.11 0.99 10.49
CA ASP A 225 20.20 0.96 9.02
C ASP A 225 21.12 -0.17 8.53
N ALA A 226 20.55 -1.16 7.89
CA ALA A 226 21.28 -2.26 7.29
C ALA A 226 22.09 -1.87 6.02
N ALA A 227 22.02 -0.61 5.56
CA ALA A 227 22.94 -0.08 4.57
C ALA A 227 24.34 0.23 5.15
N GLU A 228 24.45 0.33 6.49
CA GLU A 228 25.73 0.46 7.16
C GLU A 228 26.47 -0.89 7.14
N ARG A 229 27.73 -0.87 6.69
CA ARG A 229 28.54 -2.09 6.46
C ARG A 229 28.69 -2.94 7.71
N ASP A 230 28.92 -2.31 8.87
CA ASP A 230 29.11 -3.02 10.13
C ASP A 230 27.81 -3.72 10.56
N VAL A 231 26.66 -3.07 10.36
CA VAL A 231 25.34 -3.65 10.62
C VAL A 231 25.09 -4.83 9.68
N ALA A 232 25.31 -4.65 8.38
CA ALA A 232 25.13 -5.72 7.38
C ALA A 232 26.04 -6.93 7.69
N SER A 233 27.30 -6.68 8.04
CA SER A 233 28.26 -7.73 8.38
C SER A 233 27.85 -8.50 9.63
N ALA A 234 27.36 -7.81 10.66
CA ALA A 234 26.84 -8.42 11.87
C ALA A 234 25.61 -9.29 11.58
N LEU A 235 24.65 -8.79 10.78
CA LEU A 235 23.46 -9.55 10.37
C LEU A 235 23.82 -10.84 9.63
N LEU A 236 24.76 -10.78 8.70
CA LEU A 236 25.24 -11.95 7.97
C LEU A 236 25.97 -12.97 8.89
N ALA A 237 26.72 -12.50 9.87
CA ALA A 237 27.45 -13.36 10.81
C ALA A 237 26.56 -13.98 11.90
N GLU A 238 25.51 -13.27 12.33
CA GLU A 238 24.63 -13.67 13.42
C GLU A 238 23.42 -14.50 12.97
N SER A 239 23.15 -14.56 11.66
CA SER A 239 21.94 -15.19 11.12
C SER A 239 22.26 -16.41 10.25
N ASP A 240 21.36 -17.37 10.23
CA ASP A 240 21.42 -18.54 9.34
C ASP A 240 20.81 -18.23 7.96
N ALA A 241 20.00 -17.16 7.87
CA ALA A 241 19.53 -16.54 6.63
C ALA A 241 19.18 -15.06 6.85
N VAL A 242 19.26 -14.25 5.79
CA VAL A 242 18.84 -12.85 5.79
C VAL A 242 17.77 -12.63 4.70
N VAL A 243 16.64 -12.01 5.06
CA VAL A 243 15.58 -11.63 4.12
C VAL A 243 15.60 -10.12 3.95
N VAL A 244 15.76 -9.63 2.74
CA VAL A 244 15.68 -8.20 2.41
C VAL A 244 14.25 -7.88 1.97
N ALA A 245 13.54 -7.09 2.79
CA ALA A 245 12.17 -6.62 2.55
C ALA A 245 12.12 -5.06 2.62
N ALA A 246 13.17 -4.41 2.10
CA ALA A 246 13.38 -2.96 2.21
C ALA A 246 12.48 -2.11 1.28
N GLY A 247 11.65 -2.74 0.45
CA GLY A 247 10.73 -2.08 -0.47
C GLY A 247 11.41 -1.45 -1.69
N ALA A 248 10.63 -0.69 -2.47
CA ALA A 248 11.10 0.11 -3.60
C ALA A 248 10.94 1.59 -3.22
N ARG A 249 12.02 2.25 -2.80
CA ARG A 249 11.96 3.60 -2.23
C ARG A 249 12.68 4.67 -3.05
N ARG A 250 13.30 4.31 -4.18
CA ARG A 250 13.92 5.29 -5.07
C ARG A 250 12.83 6.00 -5.87
N PRO A 251 12.54 7.29 -5.59
CA PRO A 251 11.44 7.99 -6.23
C PRO A 251 11.71 8.25 -7.71
N ARG A 252 10.65 8.40 -8.49
CA ARG A 252 10.73 8.87 -9.88
C ARG A 252 10.65 10.39 -9.89
N GLY A 253 11.73 11.03 -10.36
CA GLY A 253 11.81 12.48 -10.55
C GLY A 253 11.03 12.97 -11.77
N LEU A 254 11.02 14.29 -11.93
CA LEU A 254 10.46 14.99 -13.08
C LEU A 254 11.57 15.44 -14.01
N ALA A 255 11.34 15.30 -15.31
CA ALA A 255 12.21 15.89 -16.34
C ALA A 255 11.85 17.36 -16.61
N ALA A 256 11.81 18.17 -15.54
CA ALA A 256 11.40 19.56 -15.55
C ALA A 256 12.55 20.47 -15.13
N THR A 257 12.73 21.61 -15.84
CA THR A 257 13.70 22.64 -15.46
C THR A 257 13.34 23.19 -14.07
N GLY A 258 14.32 23.53 -13.23
CA GLY A 258 14.08 24.06 -11.88
C GLY A 258 13.62 23.04 -10.85
N PHE A 259 13.57 21.74 -11.21
CA PHE A 259 13.09 20.69 -10.30
C PHE A 259 14.02 20.50 -9.09
N GLU A 260 15.33 20.41 -9.32
CA GLU A 260 16.33 20.22 -8.26
C GLU A 260 16.41 21.45 -7.34
N GLU A 261 16.30 22.65 -7.90
CA GLU A 261 16.25 23.91 -7.16
C GLU A 261 14.97 23.98 -6.30
N GLY A 262 13.83 23.53 -6.85
CA GLY A 262 12.58 23.42 -6.13
C GLY A 262 12.65 22.44 -4.95
N LEU A 263 13.33 21.30 -5.11
CA LEU A 263 13.61 20.36 -4.01
C LEU A 263 14.50 21.00 -2.94
N ALA A 264 15.56 21.69 -3.37
CA ALA A 264 16.51 22.35 -2.47
C ALA A 264 15.87 23.50 -1.67
N SER A 265 14.90 24.22 -2.24
CA SER A 265 14.15 25.28 -1.57
C SER A 265 13.05 24.78 -0.62
N GLY A 266 12.71 23.48 -0.70
CA GLY A 266 11.59 22.87 0.07
C GLY A 266 10.20 23.16 -0.50
N GLY A 267 10.07 23.87 -1.63
CA GLY A 267 8.80 24.10 -2.32
C GLY A 267 8.36 22.93 -3.19
N VAL A 268 9.28 22.00 -3.49
CA VAL A 268 8.97 20.69 -4.04
C VAL A 268 9.32 19.62 -3.01
N ALA A 269 8.45 18.65 -2.81
CA ALA A 269 8.68 17.51 -1.92
C ALA A 269 8.24 16.19 -2.56
N TRP A 270 8.92 15.11 -2.19
CA TRP A 270 8.45 13.78 -2.51
C TRP A 270 7.20 13.45 -1.71
N ALA A 271 6.19 12.86 -2.34
CA ALA A 271 4.92 12.53 -1.70
C ALA A 271 5.11 11.71 -0.41
N VAL A 272 5.99 10.71 -0.42
CA VAL A 272 6.23 9.87 0.77
C VAL A 272 6.92 10.66 1.90
N ASP A 273 7.80 11.60 1.58
CA ASP A 273 8.46 12.42 2.60
C ASP A 273 7.46 13.40 3.23
N TYR A 274 6.58 13.99 2.41
CA TYR A 274 5.48 14.82 2.88
C TYR A 274 4.52 14.04 3.80
N LEU A 275 4.08 12.84 3.39
CA LEU A 275 3.20 11.98 4.19
C LEU A 275 3.90 11.50 5.47
N THR A 276 5.21 11.21 5.40
CA THR A 276 6.04 10.86 6.56
C THR A 276 6.11 12.02 7.54
N ALA A 277 6.37 13.24 7.09
CA ALA A 277 6.44 14.43 7.93
C ALA A 277 5.09 14.68 8.62
N SER A 278 3.99 14.59 7.89
CA SER A 278 2.64 14.74 8.44
C SER A 278 2.33 13.69 9.52
N THR A 279 2.65 12.42 9.24
CA THR A 279 2.38 11.33 10.20
C THR A 279 3.28 11.44 11.44
N ARG A 280 4.55 11.81 11.29
CA ARG A 280 5.44 12.04 12.43
C ARG A 280 4.91 13.13 13.33
N ALA A 281 4.54 14.29 12.75
CA ALA A 281 3.97 15.40 13.51
C ALA A 281 2.71 14.97 14.29
N LEU A 282 1.82 14.21 13.65
CA LEU A 282 0.63 13.66 14.32
C LEU A 282 0.98 12.76 15.50
N LEU A 283 1.94 11.86 15.34
CA LEU A 283 2.32 10.88 16.36
C LEU A 283 3.15 11.49 17.50
N ASP A 284 3.97 12.49 17.20
CA ASP A 284 4.87 13.15 18.16
C ASP A 284 4.26 14.39 18.80
N GLY A 285 3.07 14.82 18.32
CA GLY A 285 2.36 16.01 18.85
C GLY A 285 3.01 17.33 18.45
N GLY A 286 3.58 17.41 17.25
CA GLY A 286 4.29 18.59 16.73
C GLY A 286 3.74 19.11 15.40
N GLU A 287 4.46 20.06 14.81
CA GLU A 287 4.18 20.59 13.48
C GLU A 287 4.93 19.78 12.40
N PRO A 288 4.32 19.54 11.24
CA PRO A 288 4.99 18.82 10.16
C PRO A 288 6.11 19.65 9.52
N ALA A 289 7.25 19.04 9.23
CA ALA A 289 8.38 19.71 8.59
C ALA A 289 8.03 20.27 7.18
N VAL A 290 7.04 19.67 6.52
CA VAL A 290 6.46 20.17 5.26
C VAL A 290 4.96 20.27 5.47
N SER A 291 4.40 21.48 5.32
CA SER A 291 2.97 21.75 5.51
C SER A 291 2.38 22.42 4.26
N ALA A 292 1.13 22.08 3.97
CA ALA A 292 0.33 22.72 2.92
C ALA A 292 -0.51 23.88 3.47
N GLU A 293 -0.42 24.22 4.75
CA GLU A 293 -1.24 25.24 5.39
C GLU A 293 -1.15 26.60 4.69
N GLY A 294 -2.28 27.13 4.24
CA GLY A 294 -2.39 28.41 3.56
C GLY A 294 -1.75 28.47 2.17
N LEU A 295 -1.21 27.36 1.65
CA LEU A 295 -0.52 27.31 0.37
C LEU A 295 -1.44 26.81 -0.75
N ASP A 296 -1.10 27.16 -2.00
CA ASP A 296 -1.60 26.50 -3.19
C ASP A 296 -0.74 25.26 -3.43
N ALA A 297 -1.31 24.08 -3.26
CA ALA A 297 -0.61 22.80 -3.40
C ALA A 297 -0.96 22.12 -4.73
N VAL A 298 0.06 21.62 -5.42
CA VAL A 298 -0.10 20.83 -6.65
C VAL A 298 0.49 19.45 -6.43
N VAL A 299 -0.31 18.41 -6.66
CA VAL A 299 0.10 17.00 -6.61
C VAL A 299 0.31 16.50 -8.03
N ILE A 300 1.50 15.99 -8.34
CA ILE A 300 1.82 15.39 -9.65
C ILE A 300 1.76 13.88 -9.52
N GLY A 301 0.77 13.27 -10.16
CA GLY A 301 0.46 11.85 -10.14
C GLY A 301 -0.96 11.54 -9.65
N GLY A 302 -1.71 10.73 -10.41
CA GLY A 302 -3.13 10.41 -10.18
C GLY A 302 -3.39 9.15 -9.35
N GLY A 303 -2.34 8.47 -8.86
CA GLY A 303 -2.46 7.21 -8.10
C GLY A 303 -2.89 7.37 -6.65
N ASP A 304 -2.93 6.24 -5.92
CA ASP A 304 -3.35 6.19 -4.51
C ASP A 304 -2.50 7.11 -3.61
N THR A 305 -1.18 7.19 -3.84
CA THR A 305 -0.29 8.12 -3.11
C THR A 305 -0.65 9.59 -3.36
N GLY A 306 -0.99 9.94 -4.60
CA GLY A 306 -1.44 11.31 -4.93
C GLY A 306 -2.76 11.66 -4.23
N ASN A 307 -3.69 10.71 -4.17
CA ASN A 307 -4.93 10.85 -3.41
C ASN A 307 -4.67 11.06 -1.90
N ASP A 308 -3.73 10.30 -1.33
CA ASP A 308 -3.33 10.42 0.07
C ASP A 308 -2.71 11.81 0.36
N CYS A 309 -1.92 12.35 -0.58
CA CYS A 309 -1.40 13.72 -0.51
C CYS A 309 -2.51 14.78 -0.54
N LEU A 310 -3.51 14.63 -1.42
CA LEU A 310 -4.66 15.54 -1.47
C LEU A 310 -5.41 15.57 -0.14
N GLY A 311 -5.79 14.40 0.38
CA GLY A 311 -6.51 14.29 1.65
C GLY A 311 -5.72 14.87 2.83
N THR A 312 -4.39 14.74 2.81
CA THR A 312 -3.51 15.32 3.82
C THR A 312 -3.41 16.84 3.69
N ALA A 313 -3.22 17.37 2.47
CA ALA A 313 -3.12 18.81 2.22
C ALA A 313 -4.42 19.54 2.58
N VAL A 314 -5.57 18.93 2.30
CA VAL A 314 -6.89 19.46 2.71
C VAL A 314 -6.97 19.59 4.24
N ARG A 315 -6.55 18.56 4.99
CA ARG A 315 -6.56 18.57 6.47
C ARG A 315 -5.59 19.57 7.07
N GLN A 316 -4.48 19.81 6.41
CA GLN A 316 -3.52 20.86 6.81
C GLN A 316 -4.01 22.27 6.52
N GLY A 317 -5.13 22.46 5.81
CA GLY A 317 -5.68 23.76 5.51
C GLY A 317 -5.05 24.43 4.27
N ALA A 318 -4.72 23.66 3.25
CA ALA A 318 -4.30 24.18 1.95
C ALA A 318 -5.32 25.19 1.41
N ARG A 319 -4.85 26.34 0.89
CA ARG A 319 -5.71 27.37 0.27
C ARG A 319 -6.39 26.81 -1.00
N SER A 320 -5.64 26.09 -1.81
CA SER A 320 -6.15 25.32 -2.92
C SER A 320 -5.33 24.06 -3.14
N VAL A 321 -5.95 23.03 -3.73
CA VAL A 321 -5.26 21.80 -4.16
C VAL A 321 -5.57 21.52 -5.62
N ARG A 322 -4.57 21.03 -6.37
CA ARG A 322 -4.73 20.54 -7.75
C ARG A 322 -4.00 19.23 -7.90
N GLN A 323 -4.50 18.37 -8.81
CA GLN A 323 -3.84 17.12 -9.16
C GLN A 323 -3.59 17.07 -10.67
N LEU A 324 -2.36 16.80 -11.06
CA LEU A 324 -1.94 16.69 -12.45
C LEU A 324 -1.61 15.21 -12.74
N GLU A 325 -2.22 14.67 -13.78
CA GLU A 325 -1.97 13.31 -14.23
C GLU A 325 -1.42 13.33 -15.67
N PHE A 326 -0.31 12.63 -15.87
CA PHE A 326 0.35 12.49 -17.16
C PHE A 326 -0.47 11.66 -18.15
N LEU A 327 -1.19 10.64 -17.65
CA LEU A 327 -2.04 9.77 -18.46
C LEU A 327 -3.33 10.47 -18.88
N PRO A 328 -3.97 10.01 -19.97
CA PRO A 328 -5.25 10.55 -20.39
C PRO A 328 -6.34 10.26 -19.34
N ARG A 329 -7.40 11.08 -19.36
CA ARG A 329 -8.54 10.89 -18.46
C ARG A 329 -9.18 9.52 -18.70
N PRO A 330 -9.30 8.67 -17.67
CA PRO A 330 -9.99 7.40 -17.80
C PRO A 330 -11.47 7.59 -18.17
N ALA A 331 -12.06 6.61 -18.83
CA ALA A 331 -13.48 6.62 -19.13
C ALA A 331 -14.34 6.60 -17.85
N GLU A 332 -15.52 7.19 -17.92
CA GLU A 332 -16.48 7.07 -16.83
C GLU A 332 -16.88 5.60 -16.61
N PRO A 333 -17.13 5.18 -15.37
CA PRO A 333 -17.65 3.86 -15.11
C PRO A 333 -18.99 3.64 -15.84
N CYS A 334 -19.03 2.65 -16.72
CA CYS A 334 -20.26 2.24 -17.39
C CYS A 334 -20.25 0.72 -17.61
N PRO A 335 -21.42 0.08 -17.81
CA PRO A 335 -21.48 -1.34 -18.11
C PRO A 335 -20.63 -1.68 -19.33
N GLY A 336 -19.71 -2.65 -19.20
CA GLY A 336 -18.81 -3.08 -20.26
C GLY A 336 -17.57 -2.21 -20.48
N ALA A 337 -17.37 -1.13 -19.72
CA ALA A 337 -16.15 -0.31 -19.78
C ALA A 337 -14.91 -1.08 -19.34
N THR A 338 -15.08 -2.12 -18.54
CA THR A 338 -14.01 -3.01 -18.08
C THR A 338 -14.28 -4.43 -18.54
N ARG A 339 -13.23 -5.10 -18.99
CA ARG A 339 -13.30 -6.51 -19.33
C ARG A 339 -13.18 -7.34 -18.06
N TRP A 340 -14.32 -7.75 -17.50
CA TRP A 340 -14.32 -8.65 -16.36
C TRP A 340 -13.53 -9.96 -16.70
N PRO A 341 -12.70 -10.53 -15.80
CA PRO A 341 -12.50 -10.15 -14.40
C PRO A 341 -11.30 -9.20 -14.19
N GLU A 342 -10.90 -8.45 -15.19
CA GLU A 342 -9.75 -7.54 -15.11
C GLU A 342 -10.03 -6.35 -14.18
N TRP A 343 -8.96 -5.75 -13.64
CA TRP A 343 -9.07 -4.53 -12.85
C TRP A 343 -9.65 -3.38 -13.68
N PRO A 344 -10.64 -2.63 -13.16
CA PRO A 344 -11.25 -1.54 -13.90
C PRO A 344 -10.27 -0.44 -14.29
N SER A 345 -10.23 -0.11 -15.58
CA SER A 345 -9.48 1.03 -16.14
C SER A 345 -10.37 2.27 -16.27
N THR A 346 -11.34 2.44 -15.37
CA THR A 346 -12.29 3.55 -15.36
C THR A 346 -11.91 4.61 -14.34
N LEU A 347 -12.50 5.79 -14.47
CA LEU A 347 -12.30 6.90 -13.56
C LEU A 347 -12.68 6.50 -12.13
N LYS A 348 -11.72 6.62 -11.22
CA LYS A 348 -11.92 6.43 -9.78
C LYS A 348 -11.86 7.79 -9.09
N THR A 349 -12.71 8.02 -8.13
CA THR A 349 -12.65 9.17 -7.23
C THR A 349 -12.59 8.66 -5.81
N ASP A 350 -11.40 8.70 -5.22
CA ASP A 350 -11.13 8.21 -3.88
C ASP A 350 -11.34 9.30 -2.83
N TYR A 351 -11.17 8.96 -1.55
CA TYR A 351 -11.54 9.80 -0.41
C TYR A 351 -10.93 11.21 -0.45
N GLY A 352 -9.62 11.35 -0.73
CA GLY A 352 -8.95 12.65 -0.76
C GLY A 352 -9.42 13.53 -1.92
N GLN A 353 -9.70 12.91 -3.07
CA GLN A 353 -10.31 13.60 -4.21
C GLN A 353 -11.74 14.03 -3.89
N GLN A 354 -12.55 13.18 -3.23
CA GLN A 354 -13.91 13.54 -2.80
C GLN A 354 -13.89 14.72 -1.83
N GLU A 355 -12.94 14.72 -0.89
CA GLU A 355 -12.75 15.78 0.09
C GLU A 355 -12.36 17.11 -0.57
N ALA A 356 -11.39 17.05 -1.47
CA ALA A 356 -10.97 18.22 -2.22
C ALA A 356 -12.10 18.79 -3.10
N ILE A 357 -12.84 17.92 -3.83
CA ILE A 357 -14.02 18.32 -4.61
C ILE A 357 -15.07 18.99 -3.72
N GLY A 358 -15.37 18.38 -2.56
CA GLY A 358 -16.38 18.90 -1.64
C GLY A 358 -16.03 20.26 -1.04
N LEU A 359 -14.74 20.54 -0.81
CA LEU A 359 -14.27 21.81 -0.25
C LEU A 359 -13.98 22.89 -1.30
N MET A 360 -13.44 22.52 -2.45
CA MET A 360 -13.04 23.46 -3.50
C MET A 360 -14.20 23.76 -4.47
N GLY A 361 -15.31 23.05 -4.40
CA GLY A 361 -16.50 23.28 -5.20
C GLY A 361 -16.41 22.78 -6.64
N GLY A 362 -15.43 21.95 -6.99
CA GLY A 362 -15.27 21.37 -8.33
C GLY A 362 -14.12 20.38 -8.39
N ASP A 363 -14.07 19.60 -9.50
CA ASP A 363 -12.98 18.66 -9.72
C ASP A 363 -11.69 19.40 -10.11
N MET A 364 -10.66 19.28 -9.26
CA MET A 364 -9.37 19.96 -9.41
C MET A 364 -8.35 19.11 -10.18
N ARG A 365 -8.75 17.95 -10.73
CA ARG A 365 -7.86 17.06 -11.49
C ARG A 365 -7.73 17.53 -12.93
N SER A 366 -6.51 17.41 -13.47
CA SER A 366 -6.21 17.60 -14.89
C SER A 366 -5.46 16.39 -15.40
N TRP A 367 -5.86 15.87 -16.56
CA TRP A 367 -5.27 14.68 -17.19
C TRP A 367 -4.59 15.04 -18.50
N GLY A 368 -3.63 14.21 -18.92
CA GLY A 368 -2.85 14.45 -20.13
C GLY A 368 -2.02 15.72 -19.99
N VAL A 369 -1.37 15.92 -18.84
CA VAL A 369 -0.59 17.12 -18.54
C VAL A 369 0.85 16.75 -18.19
N ASP A 370 1.83 17.35 -18.88
CA ASP A 370 3.24 17.22 -18.57
C ASP A 370 3.78 18.49 -17.91
N THR A 371 4.71 18.33 -16.97
CA THR A 371 5.35 19.44 -16.27
C THR A 371 6.68 19.77 -16.96
N LEU A 372 6.80 20.99 -17.48
CA LEU A 372 7.98 21.48 -18.19
C LEU A 372 8.99 22.13 -17.25
N GLU A 373 8.50 22.89 -16.28
CA GLU A 373 9.34 23.72 -15.45
C GLU A 373 8.70 23.95 -14.06
N VAL A 374 9.53 23.94 -13.04
CA VAL A 374 9.23 24.47 -11.71
C VAL A 374 9.65 25.93 -11.69
N LEU A 375 8.68 26.83 -11.55
CA LEU A 375 8.90 28.26 -11.59
C LEU A 375 9.31 28.78 -10.20
N LEU A 376 10.45 29.44 -10.15
CA LEU A 376 10.98 30.07 -8.95
C LEU A 376 10.76 31.59 -9.01
N ASP A 377 10.62 32.21 -7.84
CA ASP A 377 10.66 33.67 -7.68
C ASP A 377 12.12 34.17 -7.58
N GLU A 378 12.32 35.50 -7.45
CA GLU A 378 13.65 36.10 -7.31
C GLU A 378 14.38 35.64 -6.04
N GLY A 379 13.67 35.16 -5.03
CA GLY A 379 14.21 34.62 -3.78
C GLY A 379 14.52 33.13 -3.83
N GLY A 380 14.23 32.45 -4.95
CA GLY A 380 14.42 31.02 -5.14
C GLY A 380 13.30 30.15 -4.59
N SER A 381 12.19 30.74 -4.14
CA SER A 381 11.02 30.00 -3.67
C SER A 381 10.13 29.55 -4.83
N VAL A 382 9.48 28.41 -4.71
CA VAL A 382 8.53 27.94 -5.73
C VAL A 382 7.31 28.83 -5.78
N ARG A 383 6.99 29.36 -6.97
CA ARG A 383 5.81 30.19 -7.24
C ARG A 383 4.78 29.51 -8.15
N GLY A 384 5.16 28.45 -8.83
CA GLY A 384 4.25 27.74 -9.74
C GLY A 384 4.93 26.68 -10.60
N LEU A 385 4.16 26.14 -11.51
CA LEU A 385 4.60 25.18 -12.53
C LEU A 385 4.26 25.74 -13.91
N ARG A 386 5.13 25.53 -14.91
CA ARG A 386 4.80 25.60 -16.32
C ARG A 386 4.47 24.20 -16.82
N VAL A 387 3.28 24.04 -17.38
CA VAL A 387 2.76 22.76 -17.85
C VAL A 387 2.34 22.85 -19.31
N VAL A 388 2.21 21.69 -19.97
CA VAL A 388 1.73 21.57 -21.34
C VAL A 388 0.75 20.40 -21.44
N ASP A 389 -0.26 20.51 -22.30
CA ASP A 389 -1.19 19.40 -22.54
C ASP A 389 -0.54 18.33 -23.43
N LEU A 390 -0.96 17.08 -23.26
CA LEU A 390 -0.51 15.92 -24.01
C LEU A 390 -1.65 15.34 -24.86
N ASP A 391 -1.37 15.11 -26.12
CA ASP A 391 -2.20 14.29 -27.01
C ASP A 391 -1.71 12.83 -26.97
N TRP A 392 -2.64 11.92 -26.70
CA TRP A 392 -2.43 10.47 -26.63
C TRP A 392 -3.06 9.73 -27.81
N SER A 393 -3.56 10.42 -28.81
CA SER A 393 -4.31 9.82 -29.94
C SER A 393 -3.43 8.85 -30.77
N SER A 394 -2.11 9.06 -30.81
CA SER A 394 -1.15 8.18 -31.47
C SER A 394 -0.76 6.93 -30.64
N GLY A 395 -1.24 6.81 -29.38
CA GLY A 395 -0.81 5.78 -28.43
C GLY A 395 0.48 6.12 -27.66
N SER A 396 1.09 7.25 -27.99
CA SER A 396 2.26 7.83 -27.29
C SER A 396 1.96 9.29 -26.93
N PRO A 397 2.52 9.82 -25.83
CA PRO A 397 2.29 11.21 -25.44
C PRO A 397 3.02 12.17 -26.37
N GLU A 398 2.29 13.09 -26.96
CA GLU A 398 2.84 14.20 -27.76
C GLU A 398 2.43 15.54 -27.16
N ARG A 399 3.37 16.45 -26.95
CA ARG A 399 3.08 17.79 -26.43
C ARG A 399 2.26 18.59 -27.44
N VAL A 400 1.15 19.19 -26.99
CA VAL A 400 0.29 20.03 -27.82
C VAL A 400 0.90 21.43 -27.91
N PRO A 401 1.39 21.89 -29.09
CA PRO A 401 1.99 23.19 -29.24
C PRO A 401 1.03 24.33 -28.91
N GLY A 402 1.47 25.31 -28.11
CA GLY A 402 0.66 26.48 -27.73
C GLY A 402 -0.35 26.22 -26.60
N SER A 403 -0.29 25.05 -25.94
CA SER A 403 -1.10 24.76 -24.76
C SER A 403 -0.35 25.03 -23.44
N GLU A 404 0.87 25.58 -23.51
CA GLU A 404 1.67 25.90 -22.35
C GLU A 404 0.96 26.94 -21.48
N ARG A 405 0.94 26.67 -20.17
CA ARG A 405 0.33 27.56 -19.19
C ARG A 405 1.03 27.48 -17.84
N GLU A 406 0.90 28.52 -17.06
CA GLU A 406 1.39 28.54 -15.68
C GLU A 406 0.27 28.17 -14.70
N ILE A 407 0.61 27.37 -13.70
CA ILE A 407 -0.23 27.01 -12.55
C ILE A 407 0.46 27.53 -11.31
N ALA A 408 -0.20 28.41 -10.55
CA ALA A 408 0.33 28.90 -9.28
C ALA A 408 0.43 27.75 -8.27
N ALA A 409 1.57 27.64 -7.61
CA ALA A 409 1.83 26.67 -6.54
C ALA A 409 2.97 27.17 -5.66
N GLN A 410 2.84 27.01 -4.36
CA GLN A 410 3.93 27.21 -3.40
C GLN A 410 4.43 25.87 -2.85
N LEU A 411 3.62 24.80 -3.00
CA LEU A 411 4.01 23.43 -2.65
C LEU A 411 3.68 22.49 -3.80
N VAL A 412 4.68 21.75 -4.26
CA VAL A 412 4.55 20.73 -5.30
C VAL A 412 4.88 19.36 -4.71
N LEU A 413 3.93 18.45 -4.72
CA LEU A 413 4.08 17.09 -4.19
C LEU A 413 4.22 16.08 -5.33
N VAL A 414 5.38 15.43 -5.42
CA VAL A 414 5.69 14.51 -6.52
C VAL A 414 5.30 13.07 -6.14
N ALA A 415 4.23 12.57 -6.72
CA ALA A 415 3.64 11.25 -6.49
C ALA A 415 3.73 10.34 -7.74
N CYS A 416 4.85 10.42 -8.48
CA CYS A 416 5.07 9.71 -9.76
C CYS A 416 5.53 8.24 -9.60
N GLY A 417 5.46 7.69 -8.38
CA GLY A 417 5.88 6.33 -8.07
C GLY A 417 7.40 6.19 -7.91
N PHE A 418 7.87 4.94 -7.96
CA PHE A 418 9.26 4.59 -7.66
C PHE A 418 9.91 3.88 -8.85
N THR A 419 11.24 3.93 -8.91
CA THR A 419 12.05 3.31 -9.98
C THR A 419 12.73 2.01 -9.52
N GLY A 420 12.61 1.65 -8.24
CA GLY A 420 13.17 0.43 -7.66
C GLY A 420 13.68 0.62 -6.23
N PRO A 421 14.41 -0.36 -5.69
CA PRO A 421 14.99 -0.27 -4.36
C PRO A 421 16.16 0.71 -4.28
N GLU A 422 16.47 1.16 -3.06
CA GLU A 422 17.72 1.84 -2.74
C GLU A 422 18.87 0.84 -2.78
N ARG A 423 20.05 1.29 -3.28
CA ARG A 423 21.19 0.39 -3.49
C ARG A 423 21.95 0.06 -2.21
N GLY A 424 21.98 0.98 -1.25
CA GLY A 424 22.84 0.88 -0.08
C GLY A 424 22.74 -0.46 0.67
N VAL A 425 21.53 -0.89 0.97
CA VAL A 425 21.29 -2.17 1.67
C VAL A 425 21.67 -3.39 0.81
N LEU A 426 21.44 -3.34 -0.51
CA LEU A 426 21.79 -4.42 -1.43
C LEU A 426 23.32 -4.55 -1.56
N ASP A 427 24.01 -3.42 -1.71
CA ASP A 427 25.47 -3.37 -1.82
C ASP A 427 26.13 -3.81 -0.50
N ALA A 428 25.60 -3.41 0.66
CA ALA A 428 26.11 -3.79 1.97
C ALA A 428 25.98 -5.30 2.27
N LEU A 429 24.90 -5.92 1.79
CA LEU A 429 24.65 -7.37 1.92
C LEU A 429 25.26 -8.19 0.76
N GLY A 430 26.03 -7.56 -0.14
CA GLY A 430 26.69 -8.22 -1.25
C GLY A 430 25.74 -8.74 -2.34
N VAL A 431 24.53 -8.22 -2.43
CA VAL A 431 23.51 -8.61 -3.42
C VAL A 431 23.84 -8.02 -4.77
N ARG A 432 23.95 -8.87 -5.79
CA ARG A 432 24.17 -8.43 -7.16
C ARG A 432 22.95 -7.70 -7.72
N VAL A 433 23.18 -6.53 -8.29
CA VAL A 433 22.14 -5.71 -8.94
C VAL A 433 22.36 -5.71 -10.45
N GLY A 434 21.29 -5.98 -11.21
CA GLY A 434 21.31 -6.00 -12.66
C GLY A 434 21.26 -4.61 -13.28
N GLU A 435 21.35 -4.55 -14.62
CA GLU A 435 21.40 -3.30 -15.40
C GLU A 435 20.19 -2.38 -15.17
N ARG A 436 19.02 -2.94 -14.89
CA ARG A 436 17.79 -2.19 -14.60
C ARG A 436 17.72 -1.66 -13.16
N GLY A 437 18.77 -1.86 -12.35
CA GLY A 437 18.79 -1.42 -10.95
C GLY A 437 17.95 -2.28 -9.99
N LEU A 438 17.53 -3.46 -10.43
CA LEU A 438 16.83 -4.45 -9.59
C LEU A 438 17.80 -5.56 -9.13
N PRO A 439 17.63 -6.12 -7.94
CA PRO A 439 18.48 -7.23 -7.50
C PRO A 439 18.26 -8.46 -8.37
N VAL A 440 19.32 -9.27 -8.50
CA VAL A 440 19.30 -10.50 -9.30
C VAL A 440 18.97 -11.66 -8.39
N SER A 441 17.92 -12.40 -8.72
CA SER A 441 17.53 -13.66 -8.07
C SER A 441 18.16 -14.87 -8.77
N GLU A 442 18.44 -15.92 -8.03
CA GLU A 442 18.89 -17.20 -8.57
C GLU A 442 17.70 -18.01 -9.07
N GLY A 443 17.74 -18.44 -10.33
CA GLY A 443 16.70 -19.30 -10.91
C GLY A 443 15.26 -18.73 -10.90
N GLY A 444 15.10 -17.41 -10.69
CA GLY A 444 13.79 -16.76 -10.58
C GLY A 444 13.10 -16.93 -9.22
N ALA A 445 13.76 -17.57 -8.25
CA ALA A 445 13.30 -17.72 -6.86
C ALA A 445 13.52 -16.45 -6.02
N HIS A 446 13.30 -16.55 -4.69
CA HIS A 446 13.55 -15.43 -3.79
C HIS A 446 15.02 -15.33 -3.35
N ARG A 447 15.79 -16.42 -3.48
CA ARG A 447 17.22 -16.41 -3.17
C ARG A 447 17.96 -15.40 -4.07
N ALA A 448 18.70 -14.49 -3.44
CA ALA A 448 19.49 -13.49 -4.14
C ALA A 448 20.82 -14.06 -4.63
N ALA A 449 21.32 -13.59 -5.78
CA ALA A 449 22.70 -13.79 -6.17
C ALA A 449 23.58 -12.85 -5.31
N ALA A 450 24.11 -13.36 -4.21
CA ALA A 450 24.91 -12.62 -3.25
C ALA A 450 26.33 -13.21 -3.11
N THR A 451 27.28 -12.41 -2.58
CA THR A 451 28.72 -12.76 -2.44
C THR A 451 29.01 -13.27 -1.05
N GLY A 452 28.36 -14.05 -0.39
CA GLY A 452 28.61 -14.52 0.98
C GLY A 452 28.22 -15.98 1.15
N GLU A 453 28.54 -16.54 2.33
CA GLU A 453 28.13 -17.90 2.69
C GLU A 453 26.70 -17.92 3.23
N THR A 454 26.29 -16.87 3.97
CA THR A 454 24.94 -16.76 4.53
C THR A 454 23.95 -16.46 3.40
N PRO A 455 22.91 -17.29 3.22
CA PRO A 455 21.91 -17.10 2.15
C PRO A 455 21.13 -15.81 2.40
N VAL A 456 21.00 -15.02 1.31
CA VAL A 456 20.20 -13.79 1.29
C VAL A 456 18.99 -14.01 0.39
N PHE A 457 17.81 -13.61 0.87
CA PHE A 457 16.55 -13.70 0.15
C PHE A 457 15.94 -12.31 -0.05
N LEU A 458 15.08 -12.18 -1.05
CA LEU A 458 14.41 -10.94 -1.43
C LEU A 458 12.90 -11.11 -1.32
N ALA A 459 12.21 -10.19 -0.66
CA ALA A 459 10.77 -10.26 -0.46
C ALA A 459 10.06 -8.93 -0.75
N GLY A 460 8.95 -8.98 -1.46
CA GLY A 460 8.12 -7.83 -1.78
C GLY A 460 8.74 -6.90 -2.82
N ASP A 461 8.48 -5.59 -2.70
CA ASP A 461 8.80 -4.59 -3.72
C ASP A 461 10.30 -4.44 -4.00
N VAL A 462 11.18 -4.85 -3.11
CA VAL A 462 12.62 -4.87 -3.39
C VAL A 462 12.94 -5.80 -4.56
N ARG A 463 12.20 -6.91 -4.69
CA ARG A 463 12.34 -7.91 -5.74
C ARG A 463 11.51 -7.60 -6.98
N THR A 464 10.22 -7.27 -6.77
CA THR A 464 9.23 -7.16 -7.85
C THR A 464 9.07 -5.74 -8.41
N GLY A 465 9.62 -4.73 -7.76
CA GLY A 465 9.27 -3.32 -7.97
C GLY A 465 8.01 -2.95 -7.18
N SER A 466 7.62 -1.66 -7.24
CA SER A 466 6.43 -1.17 -6.52
C SER A 466 5.19 -1.96 -6.87
N SER A 467 4.52 -2.48 -5.86
CA SER A 467 3.33 -3.31 -5.99
C SER A 467 2.24 -2.94 -4.97
N LEU A 468 1.12 -3.65 -5.00
CA LEU A 468 0.07 -3.51 -4.00
C LEU A 468 0.49 -4.19 -2.69
N VAL A 469 -0.03 -3.69 -1.55
CA VAL A 469 0.22 -4.28 -0.22
C VAL A 469 -0.03 -5.79 -0.21
N VAL A 470 -1.13 -6.23 -0.80
CA VAL A 470 -1.52 -7.65 -0.89
C VAL A 470 -0.55 -8.46 -1.73
N SER A 471 0.02 -7.89 -2.80
CA SER A 471 1.03 -8.54 -3.64
C SER A 471 2.38 -8.66 -2.92
N ALA A 472 2.79 -7.61 -2.21
CA ALA A 472 4.00 -7.63 -1.40
C ALA A 472 3.93 -8.67 -0.27
N ILE A 473 2.77 -8.80 0.38
CA ILE A 473 2.51 -9.85 1.40
C ILE A 473 2.55 -11.24 0.76
N ALA A 474 1.89 -11.46 -0.38
CA ALA A 474 1.88 -12.75 -1.07
C ALA A 474 3.29 -13.20 -1.47
N ASP A 475 4.07 -12.29 -2.05
CA ASP A 475 5.47 -12.54 -2.42
C ASP A 475 6.32 -12.89 -1.19
N SER A 476 6.12 -12.19 -0.07
CA SER A 476 6.88 -12.43 1.15
C SER A 476 6.51 -13.74 1.85
N MET A 477 5.26 -14.19 1.76
CA MET A 477 4.85 -15.51 2.26
C MET A 477 5.51 -16.63 1.45
N ALA A 478 5.61 -16.47 0.12
CA ALA A 478 6.34 -17.40 -0.74
C ALA A 478 7.84 -17.40 -0.39
N CYS A 479 8.44 -16.22 -0.17
CA CYS A 479 9.82 -16.10 0.31
C CYS A 479 10.02 -16.82 1.64
N ALA A 480 9.14 -16.63 2.62
CA ALA A 480 9.21 -17.30 3.91
C ALA A 480 9.14 -18.83 3.79
N ALA A 481 8.37 -19.35 2.82
CA ALA A 481 8.32 -20.78 2.54
C ALA A 481 9.64 -21.32 1.96
N GLU A 482 10.29 -20.56 1.06
CA GLU A 482 11.62 -20.93 0.53
C GLU A 482 12.70 -20.89 1.62
N VAL A 483 12.71 -19.83 2.47
CA VAL A 483 13.64 -19.74 3.62
C VAL A 483 13.43 -20.90 4.58
N ALA A 484 12.18 -21.23 4.91
CA ALA A 484 11.88 -22.35 5.79
C ALA A 484 12.34 -23.69 5.22
N ALA A 485 12.17 -23.91 3.92
CA ALA A 485 12.66 -25.12 3.24
C ALA A 485 14.20 -25.22 3.27
N GLU A 486 14.91 -24.10 3.05
CA GLU A 486 16.38 -24.03 3.11
C GLU A 486 16.90 -24.36 4.53
N LEU A 487 16.19 -23.92 5.58
CA LEU A 487 16.58 -24.09 6.97
C LEU A 487 16.01 -25.34 7.64
N GLY A 488 15.19 -26.12 6.94
CA GLY A 488 14.57 -27.36 7.45
C GLY A 488 13.49 -27.10 8.51
N LEU A 489 12.72 -26.03 8.38
CA LEU A 489 11.60 -25.61 9.25
C LEU A 489 10.24 -26.12 8.75
#